data_8f9eb358352b9d955a0d6b5201e556fb
#
_entry.id   8f9eb358352b9d955a0d6b5201e556fb
#
_cell.length_a   1.000
_cell.length_b   1.000
_cell.length_c   1.000
_cell.angle_alpha   90.00
_cell.angle_beta   90.00
_cell.angle_gamma   90.00
#
_symmetry.space_group_name_H-M   'P 1'
#
loop_
_entity.id
_entity.type
_entity.pdbx_description
1 polymer ?
#
loop_
_entity_poly.entity_id
_entity_poly.type
_entity_poly.pdbx_seq_one_letter_code
_entity_poly.pdbx_strand_id
1 'polypeptide(L)'
;MACYNLKANITDFNIDWKKIKSACMTTISKEAGDKEPSHEWKRKLLLCEHSPIRRGTVSWKWNEIPYAISTHFVRHHEGVEKWVGTQRADRTEIKDRSQRSQMDTIPMEMEANIQALINISAKRLCTCADPTTIQYWKSVLKEIKQYDEDIYWACVPQCIRCGGCPEYKSCGFYENFAKNLSFEEQIDMKKRYDKYNELRIDK
;
A
#
# COMPACT_ATOMS: atom_id res chain seq x y z
N MET A 1 -25.94 -6.95 1.91
CA MET A 1 -24.62 -6.37 1.55
C MET A 1 -24.25 -6.90 0.19
N ALA A 2 -23.91 -6.03 -0.77
CA ALA A 2 -23.42 -6.49 -2.06
C ALA A 2 -22.10 -7.24 -1.83
N CYS A 3 -22.00 -8.47 -2.36
CA CYS A 3 -20.80 -9.28 -2.25
C CYS A 3 -19.86 -8.86 -3.39
N TYR A 4 -18.94 -7.93 -3.12
CA TYR A 4 -17.95 -7.50 -4.10
C TYR A 4 -16.81 -8.52 -4.21
N ASN A 5 -16.32 -8.72 -5.41
CA ASN A 5 -15.10 -9.49 -5.63
C ASN A 5 -13.88 -8.63 -5.22
N LEU A 6 -13.43 -8.80 -3.99
CA LEU A 6 -12.32 -8.02 -3.40
C LEU A 6 -10.93 -8.48 -3.90
N LYS A 7 -10.87 -9.45 -4.81
CA LYS A 7 -9.60 -10.03 -5.25
C LYS A 7 -8.81 -9.05 -6.11
N ALA A 8 -7.61 -8.67 -5.66
CA ALA A 8 -6.58 -8.08 -6.49
C ALA A 8 -5.79 -9.19 -7.20
N ASN A 9 -5.32 -8.91 -8.41
CA ASN A 9 -4.41 -9.79 -9.14
C ASN A 9 -3.13 -9.00 -9.42
N ILE A 10 -1.98 -9.48 -8.97
CA ILE A 10 -0.68 -8.89 -9.35
C ILE A 10 -0.45 -9.22 -10.82
N THR A 11 -0.28 -8.20 -11.64
CA THR A 11 -0.02 -8.32 -13.09
C THR A 11 1.46 -8.22 -13.43
N ASP A 12 2.24 -7.50 -12.60
CA ASP A 12 3.69 -7.44 -12.69
C ASP A 12 4.31 -7.17 -11.30
N PHE A 13 5.48 -7.77 -11.05
CA PHE A 13 6.24 -7.58 -9.82
C PHE A 13 7.71 -7.37 -10.15
N ASN A 14 8.07 -6.12 -10.43
CA ASN A 14 9.40 -5.74 -10.89
C ASN A 14 10.23 -5.16 -9.75
N ILE A 15 10.63 -6.02 -8.80
CA ILE A 15 11.47 -5.65 -7.66
C ILE A 15 12.74 -6.49 -7.67
N ASP A 16 13.85 -5.81 -7.88
CA ASP A 16 15.20 -6.36 -7.82
C ASP A 16 15.99 -5.66 -6.72
N TRP A 17 16.13 -6.33 -5.60
CA TRP A 17 16.82 -5.80 -4.43
C TRP A 17 18.31 -5.57 -4.65
N LYS A 18 18.95 -6.30 -5.57
CA LYS A 18 20.36 -6.05 -5.95
C LYS A 18 20.50 -4.72 -6.70
N LYS A 19 19.56 -4.42 -7.61
CA LYS A 19 19.53 -3.13 -8.29
C LYS A 19 19.22 -1.97 -7.35
N ILE A 20 18.33 -2.17 -6.38
CA ILE A 20 18.05 -1.18 -5.33
C ILE A 20 19.30 -0.96 -4.47
N LYS A 21 19.97 -2.04 -4.04
CA LYS A 21 21.24 -1.97 -3.30
C LYS A 21 22.32 -1.25 -4.10
N SER A 22 22.47 -1.57 -5.38
CA SER A 22 23.42 -0.87 -6.27
C SER A 22 23.16 0.64 -6.29
N ALA A 23 21.91 1.07 -6.43
CA ALA A 23 21.56 2.49 -6.37
C ALA A 23 21.91 3.13 -5.01
N CYS A 24 21.67 2.41 -3.89
CA CYS A 24 22.07 2.89 -2.56
C CYS A 24 23.58 3.07 -2.47
N MET A 25 24.38 2.13 -2.99
CA MET A 25 25.85 2.20 -2.94
C MET A 25 26.38 3.32 -3.82
N THR A 26 25.75 3.59 -4.96
CA THR A 26 26.08 4.74 -5.84
C THR A 26 25.97 6.07 -5.08
N THR A 27 24.94 6.24 -4.22
CA THR A 27 24.75 7.50 -3.47
C THR A 27 25.88 7.80 -2.47
N ILE A 28 26.67 6.80 -2.12
CA ILE A 28 27.83 6.92 -1.20
C ILE A 28 29.16 6.63 -1.90
N SER A 29 29.17 6.65 -3.24
CA SER A 29 30.37 6.43 -4.08
C SER A 29 31.07 5.09 -3.79
N LYS A 30 30.29 4.01 -3.59
CA LYS A 30 30.78 2.66 -3.39
C LYS A 30 30.19 1.70 -4.41
N GLU A 31 30.89 0.61 -4.66
CA GLU A 31 30.39 -0.50 -5.46
C GLU A 31 29.50 -1.43 -4.62
N ALA A 32 28.44 -1.95 -5.25
CA ALA A 32 27.60 -2.96 -4.65
C ALA A 32 28.21 -4.34 -4.94
N GLY A 33 28.49 -5.11 -3.87
CA GLY A 33 28.80 -6.53 -4.07
C GLY A 33 27.56 -7.32 -4.52
N ASP A 34 27.78 -8.50 -5.12
CA ASP A 34 26.73 -9.36 -5.71
C ASP A 34 25.80 -10.05 -4.71
N LYS A 35 26.08 -9.94 -3.42
CA LYS A 35 25.32 -10.60 -2.37
C LYS A 35 23.92 -9.98 -2.23
N GLU A 36 22.89 -10.84 -2.22
CA GLU A 36 21.51 -10.46 -1.94
C GLU A 36 21.40 -9.74 -0.58
N PRO A 37 20.67 -8.62 -0.50
CA PRO A 37 20.44 -7.94 0.76
C PRO A 37 19.65 -8.80 1.76
N SER A 38 20.03 -8.74 3.05
CA SER A 38 19.30 -9.41 4.12
C SER A 38 17.94 -8.73 4.40
N HIS A 39 17.02 -9.45 5.02
CA HIS A 39 15.73 -8.90 5.50
C HIS A 39 15.93 -7.67 6.39
N GLU A 40 16.91 -7.73 7.30
CA GLU A 40 17.22 -6.61 8.18
C GLU A 40 17.63 -5.37 7.39
N TRP A 41 18.49 -5.51 6.37
CA TRP A 41 18.91 -4.41 5.52
C TRP A 41 17.72 -3.84 4.71
N LYS A 42 16.88 -4.72 4.13
CA LYS A 42 15.68 -4.32 3.38
C LYS A 42 14.73 -3.52 4.27
N ARG A 43 14.40 -4.03 5.46
CA ARG A 43 13.51 -3.36 6.42
C ARG A 43 14.06 -2.02 6.90
N LYS A 44 15.38 -1.94 7.19
CA LYS A 44 16.02 -0.68 7.55
C LYS A 44 15.92 0.35 6.43
N LEU A 45 16.15 -0.06 5.17
CA LEU A 45 16.01 0.82 4.00
C LEU A 45 14.57 1.31 3.82
N LEU A 46 13.59 0.44 4.00
CA LEU A 46 12.15 0.74 3.91
C LEU A 46 11.72 1.72 5.01
N LEU A 47 12.21 1.55 6.24
CA LEU A 47 11.94 2.49 7.35
C LEU A 47 12.50 3.89 7.09
N CYS A 48 13.71 3.97 6.52
CA CYS A 48 14.34 5.24 6.17
C CYS A 48 13.71 5.87 4.92
N GLU A 49 12.89 5.13 4.17
CA GLU A 49 12.29 5.56 2.90
C GLU A 49 13.32 6.14 1.95
N HIS A 50 14.52 5.54 1.91
CA HIS A 50 15.61 6.02 1.09
C HIS A 50 15.26 5.92 -0.40
N SER A 51 15.49 6.98 -1.16
CA SER A 51 15.00 7.14 -2.55
C SER A 51 15.24 5.97 -3.51
N PRO A 52 16.30 5.13 -3.41
CA PRO A 52 16.48 3.97 -4.27
C PRO A 52 15.34 2.94 -4.23
N ILE A 53 14.52 2.88 -3.17
CA ILE A 53 13.34 1.99 -3.15
C ILE A 53 12.35 2.29 -4.27
N ARG A 54 12.36 3.50 -4.82
CA ARG A 54 11.50 3.92 -5.95
C ARG A 54 11.81 3.18 -7.25
N ARG A 55 12.92 2.43 -7.33
CA ARG A 55 13.25 1.60 -8.50
C ARG A 55 12.42 0.32 -8.61
N GLY A 56 11.86 -0.16 -7.50
CA GLY A 56 10.97 -1.32 -7.52
C GLY A 56 9.54 -0.88 -7.78
N THR A 57 8.83 -1.57 -8.69
CA THR A 57 7.43 -1.33 -9.02
C THR A 57 6.60 -2.60 -8.91
N VAL A 58 5.33 -2.43 -8.59
CA VAL A 58 4.32 -3.49 -8.55
C VAL A 58 3.10 -3.01 -9.31
N SER A 59 2.59 -3.84 -10.22
CA SER A 59 1.34 -3.60 -10.94
C SER A 59 0.28 -4.59 -10.49
N TRP A 60 -0.93 -4.11 -10.33
CA TRP A 60 -2.08 -4.96 -9.96
C TRP A 60 -3.36 -4.49 -10.64
N LYS A 61 -4.32 -5.40 -10.69
CA LYS A 61 -5.64 -5.14 -11.29
C LYS A 61 -6.75 -5.64 -10.38
N TRP A 62 -7.78 -4.82 -10.23
CA TRP A 62 -9.11 -5.23 -9.80
C TRP A 62 -10.01 -5.32 -11.02
N ASN A 63 -10.62 -6.48 -11.26
CA ASN A 63 -11.58 -6.63 -12.37
C ASN A 63 -12.90 -5.91 -12.06
N GLU A 64 -13.25 -5.85 -10.77
CA GLU A 64 -14.50 -5.30 -10.29
C GLU A 64 -14.25 -4.46 -9.03
N ILE A 65 -14.11 -3.15 -9.20
CA ILE A 65 -14.03 -2.20 -8.09
C ILE A 65 -15.17 -1.19 -8.24
N PRO A 66 -15.96 -0.89 -7.19
CA PRO A 66 -16.98 0.16 -7.28
C PRO A 66 -16.38 1.50 -7.71
N TYR A 67 -17.06 2.21 -8.59
CA TYR A 67 -16.56 3.50 -9.10
C TYR A 67 -16.25 4.47 -7.95
N ALA A 68 -17.13 4.59 -6.96
CA ALA A 68 -16.88 5.43 -5.78
C ALA A 68 -15.58 5.06 -5.05
N ILE A 69 -15.28 3.75 -4.94
CA ILE A 69 -14.06 3.26 -4.27
C ILE A 69 -12.82 3.56 -5.13
N SER A 70 -12.91 3.40 -6.46
CA SER A 70 -11.81 3.71 -7.37
C SER A 70 -11.34 5.18 -7.23
N THR A 71 -12.27 6.11 -6.95
CA THR A 71 -11.95 7.53 -6.76
C THR A 71 -11.01 7.78 -5.58
N HIS A 72 -11.00 6.90 -4.57
CA HIS A 72 -10.07 7.00 -3.45
C HIS A 72 -8.64 6.67 -3.87
N PHE A 73 -8.45 5.76 -4.82
CA PHE A 73 -7.14 5.35 -5.30
C PHE A 73 -6.59 6.32 -6.36
N VAL A 74 -7.43 6.89 -7.23
CA VAL A 74 -6.97 7.84 -8.25
C VAL A 74 -6.39 9.13 -7.66
N ARG A 75 -6.64 9.43 -6.39
CA ARG A 75 -6.06 10.57 -5.67
C ARG A 75 -4.58 10.41 -5.34
N HIS A 76 -4.02 9.20 -5.47
CA HIS A 76 -2.59 8.98 -5.31
C HIS A 76 -1.91 9.24 -6.66
N HIS A 77 -0.92 10.15 -6.67
CA HIS A 77 -0.28 10.61 -7.91
C HIS A 77 1.23 10.34 -7.91
N GLU A 78 1.90 10.49 -6.77
CA GLU A 78 3.35 10.36 -6.70
C GLU A 78 3.80 8.90 -6.79
N GLY A 79 4.49 8.56 -7.88
CA GLY A 79 5.00 7.22 -8.13
C GLY A 79 3.90 6.19 -8.41
N VAL A 80 2.76 6.64 -8.95
CA VAL A 80 1.59 5.82 -9.25
C VAL A 80 1.08 6.13 -10.66
N GLU A 81 0.98 5.08 -11.48
CA GLU A 81 0.23 5.09 -12.73
C GLU A 81 -1.10 4.34 -12.54
N LYS A 82 -2.12 4.71 -13.32
CA LYS A 82 -3.46 4.17 -13.14
C LYS A 82 -4.31 4.22 -14.40
N TRP A 83 -5.00 3.13 -14.65
CA TRP A 83 -5.92 2.95 -15.78
C TRP A 83 -7.27 2.50 -15.23
N VAL A 84 -8.28 3.34 -15.42
CA VAL A 84 -9.60 3.15 -14.84
C VAL A 84 -10.61 2.90 -15.94
N GLY A 85 -11.46 1.89 -15.76
CA GLY A 85 -12.51 1.55 -16.72
C GLY A 85 -13.44 2.74 -17.00
N THR A 86 -13.72 2.97 -18.26
CA THR A 86 -14.58 4.09 -18.68
C THR A 86 -16.05 3.82 -18.36
N GLN A 87 -16.77 4.88 -18.01
CA GLN A 87 -18.24 4.88 -17.90
C GLN A 87 -18.92 5.64 -19.08
N ARG A 88 -18.18 5.89 -20.15
CA ARG A 88 -18.73 6.58 -21.33
C ARG A 88 -19.76 5.71 -22.03
N ALA A 89 -20.91 6.32 -22.40
CA ALA A 89 -22.01 5.62 -23.06
C ALA A 89 -21.65 5.06 -24.44
N ASP A 90 -20.68 5.71 -25.14
CA ASP A 90 -20.21 5.26 -26.46
C ASP A 90 -19.29 4.04 -26.42
N ARG A 91 -18.85 3.63 -25.22
CA ARG A 91 -17.91 2.51 -25.00
C ARG A 91 -18.43 1.46 -24.02
N THR A 92 -19.67 1.59 -23.58
CA THR A 92 -20.31 0.67 -22.63
C THR A 92 -21.70 0.32 -23.16
N GLU A 93 -22.27 -0.80 -22.73
CA GLU A 93 -23.62 -1.22 -23.12
C GLU A 93 -24.71 -0.31 -22.55
N ILE A 94 -24.43 0.41 -21.46
CA ILE A 94 -25.36 1.34 -20.83
C ILE A 94 -25.31 2.67 -21.56
N LYS A 95 -26.30 2.93 -22.37
CA LYS A 95 -26.42 4.14 -23.20
C LYS A 95 -26.78 5.38 -22.40
N ASP A 96 -27.61 5.24 -21.36
CA ASP A 96 -28.01 6.36 -20.51
C ASP A 96 -27.14 6.42 -19.25
N ARG A 97 -26.31 7.45 -19.15
CA ARG A 97 -25.40 7.66 -18.03
C ARG A 97 -26.13 7.91 -16.70
N SER A 98 -27.37 8.40 -16.73
CA SER A 98 -28.18 8.62 -15.53
C SER A 98 -28.57 7.32 -14.82
N GLN A 99 -28.53 6.19 -15.52
CA GLN A 99 -28.80 4.86 -14.98
C GLN A 99 -27.59 4.27 -14.21
N ARG A 100 -26.44 4.94 -14.25
CA ARG A 100 -25.23 4.48 -13.56
C ARG A 100 -25.25 4.83 -12.09
N SER A 101 -24.97 3.84 -11.25
CA SER A 101 -24.71 4.01 -9.83
C SER A 101 -23.22 4.25 -9.58
N GLN A 102 -22.89 5.01 -8.55
CA GLN A 102 -21.51 5.10 -8.06
C GLN A 102 -20.99 3.77 -7.51
N MET A 103 -21.89 2.84 -7.22
CA MET A 103 -21.56 1.49 -6.77
C MET A 103 -21.44 0.47 -7.91
N ASP A 104 -21.67 0.87 -9.16
CA ASP A 104 -21.38 0.03 -10.31
C ASP A 104 -19.88 -0.26 -10.38
N THR A 105 -19.55 -1.51 -10.65
CA THR A 105 -18.15 -1.94 -10.71
C THR A 105 -17.53 -1.63 -12.08
N ILE A 106 -16.23 -1.32 -12.03
CA ILE A 106 -15.39 -1.09 -13.19
C ILE A 106 -14.06 -1.82 -13.01
N PRO A 107 -13.35 -2.17 -14.07
CA PRO A 107 -11.97 -2.62 -13.95
C PRO A 107 -11.06 -1.42 -13.62
N MET A 108 -10.06 -1.66 -12.79
CA MET A 108 -9.02 -0.68 -12.49
C MET A 108 -7.68 -1.39 -12.38
N GLU A 109 -6.70 -0.87 -13.10
CA GLU A 109 -5.31 -1.30 -13.03
C GLU A 109 -4.45 -0.16 -12.49
N MET A 110 -3.46 -0.50 -11.68
CA MET A 110 -2.53 0.46 -11.10
C MET A 110 -1.11 -0.12 -11.12
N GLU A 111 -0.15 0.76 -11.28
CA GLU A 111 1.26 0.50 -11.02
C GLU A 111 1.78 1.49 -9.99
N ALA A 112 2.55 1.02 -9.03
CA ALA A 112 3.12 1.88 -8.00
C ALA A 112 4.54 1.44 -7.65
N ASN A 113 5.42 2.41 -7.40
CA ASN A 113 6.73 2.10 -6.83
C ASN A 113 6.61 1.82 -5.32
N ILE A 114 7.66 1.24 -4.72
CA ILE A 114 7.64 0.85 -3.29
C ILE A 114 7.29 2.04 -2.38
N GLN A 115 7.83 3.25 -2.65
CA GLN A 115 7.50 4.43 -1.85
C GLN A 115 6.01 4.76 -1.92
N ALA A 116 5.41 4.64 -3.10
CA ALA A 116 3.99 4.87 -3.29
C ALA A 116 3.13 3.81 -2.57
N LEU A 117 3.54 2.53 -2.55
CA LEU A 117 2.87 1.49 -1.77
C LEU A 117 2.83 1.84 -0.27
N ILE A 118 3.95 2.34 0.28
CA ILE A 118 4.03 2.82 1.67
C ILE A 118 3.08 4.01 1.89
N ASN A 119 3.06 4.98 0.99
CA ASN A 119 2.23 6.18 1.09
C ASN A 119 0.72 5.87 0.94
N ILE A 120 0.35 4.97 0.02
CA ILE A 120 -1.02 4.49 -0.11
C ILE A 120 -1.44 3.77 1.18
N SER A 121 -0.60 2.88 1.70
CA SER A 121 -0.87 2.13 2.94
C SER A 121 -1.08 3.06 4.13
N ALA A 122 -0.26 4.09 4.27
CA ALA A 122 -0.38 5.07 5.34
C ALA A 122 -1.78 5.71 5.41
N LYS A 123 -2.43 5.92 4.26
CA LYS A 123 -3.78 6.52 4.16
C LYS A 123 -4.90 5.48 4.09
N ARG A 124 -4.71 4.37 3.38
CA ARG A 124 -5.78 3.39 3.11
C ARG A 124 -5.89 2.28 4.15
N LEU A 125 -4.92 2.17 5.07
CA LEU A 125 -5.04 1.32 6.27
C LEU A 125 -5.54 2.08 7.50
N CYS A 126 -5.73 3.40 7.41
CA CYS A 126 -6.32 4.19 8.48
C CYS A 126 -7.77 3.79 8.71
N THR A 127 -8.18 3.54 9.95
CA THR A 127 -9.57 3.16 10.28
C THR A 127 -10.59 4.29 10.07
N CYS A 128 -10.12 5.54 9.84
CA CYS A 128 -10.97 6.65 9.37
C CYS A 128 -11.28 6.57 7.87
N ALA A 129 -10.58 5.71 7.10
CA ALA A 129 -10.89 5.51 5.70
C ALA A 129 -12.17 4.69 5.54
N ASP A 130 -12.78 4.76 4.35
CA ASP A 130 -13.95 3.92 4.04
C ASP A 130 -13.61 2.43 4.20
N PRO A 131 -14.44 1.64 4.92
CA PRO A 131 -14.16 0.23 5.19
C PRO A 131 -13.97 -0.62 3.92
N THR A 132 -14.73 -0.34 2.86
CA THR A 132 -14.62 -1.06 1.57
C THR A 132 -13.29 -0.73 0.91
N THR A 133 -12.86 0.54 0.95
CA THR A 133 -11.54 0.96 0.45
C THR A 133 -10.40 0.25 1.19
N ILE A 134 -10.50 0.11 2.51
CA ILE A 134 -9.52 -0.64 3.32
C ILE A 134 -9.44 -2.11 2.85
N GLN A 135 -10.58 -2.75 2.59
CA GLN A 135 -10.63 -4.15 2.14
C GLN A 135 -9.99 -4.33 0.76
N TYR A 136 -10.29 -3.43 -0.20
CA TYR A 136 -9.64 -3.45 -1.52
C TYR A 136 -8.13 -3.28 -1.40
N TRP A 137 -7.65 -2.37 -0.53
CA TRP A 137 -6.22 -2.20 -0.31
C TRP A 137 -5.57 -3.41 0.37
N LYS A 138 -6.23 -3.98 1.38
CA LYS A 138 -5.76 -5.22 2.03
C LYS A 138 -5.64 -6.38 1.03
N SER A 139 -6.52 -6.47 0.03
CA SER A 139 -6.43 -7.51 -1.00
C SER A 139 -5.13 -7.42 -1.81
N VAL A 140 -4.68 -6.20 -2.17
CA VAL A 140 -3.40 -5.97 -2.84
C VAL A 140 -2.23 -6.37 -1.94
N LEU A 141 -2.25 -5.94 -0.69
CA LEU A 141 -1.17 -6.23 0.25
C LEU A 141 -1.05 -7.72 0.56
N LYS A 142 -2.17 -8.45 0.58
CA LYS A 142 -2.18 -9.90 0.74
C LYS A 142 -1.46 -10.61 -0.40
N GLU A 143 -1.65 -10.16 -1.63
CA GLU A 143 -0.93 -10.68 -2.78
C GLU A 143 0.56 -10.29 -2.73
N ILE A 144 0.88 -9.02 -2.44
CA ILE A 144 2.28 -8.54 -2.29
C ILE A 144 3.05 -9.39 -1.27
N LYS A 145 2.43 -9.78 -0.17
CA LYS A 145 3.04 -10.63 0.87
C LYS A 145 3.60 -11.94 0.32
N GLN A 146 2.98 -12.51 -0.71
CA GLN A 146 3.41 -13.75 -1.32
C GLN A 146 4.70 -13.59 -2.16
N TYR A 147 4.97 -12.37 -2.65
CA TYR A 147 6.15 -12.03 -3.44
C TYR A 147 7.27 -11.45 -2.58
N ASP A 148 6.93 -10.55 -1.64
CA ASP A 148 7.92 -9.87 -0.78
C ASP A 148 7.31 -9.50 0.58
N GLU A 149 7.72 -10.24 1.61
CA GLU A 149 7.26 -10.03 2.98
C GLU A 149 7.78 -8.73 3.59
N ASP A 150 8.96 -8.24 3.18
CA ASP A 150 9.55 -7.02 3.72
C ASP A 150 8.80 -5.77 3.25
N ILE A 151 8.36 -5.77 1.98
CA ILE A 151 7.50 -4.69 1.45
C ILE A 151 6.13 -4.72 2.14
N TYR A 152 5.53 -5.91 2.29
CA TYR A 152 4.29 -6.06 3.04
C TYR A 152 4.43 -5.54 4.47
N TRP A 153 5.52 -5.90 5.16
CA TRP A 153 5.83 -5.45 6.51
C TRP A 153 5.92 -3.92 6.62
N ALA A 154 6.48 -3.26 5.62
CA ALA A 154 6.62 -1.80 5.60
C ALA A 154 5.31 -1.05 5.34
N CYS A 155 4.29 -1.73 4.80
CA CYS A 155 2.99 -1.17 4.49
C CYS A 155 2.09 -1.09 5.73
N VAL A 156 2.19 -0.01 6.50
CA VAL A 156 1.45 0.22 7.76
C VAL A 156 0.63 1.51 7.70
N PRO A 157 -0.39 1.71 8.58
CA PRO A 157 -1.12 2.97 8.66
C PRO A 157 -0.22 4.11 9.19
N GLN A 158 -0.57 5.34 8.84
CA GLN A 158 0.22 6.54 9.17
C GLN A 158 0.53 6.66 10.66
N CYS A 159 -0.42 6.33 11.52
CA CYS A 159 -0.24 6.45 12.97
C CYS A 159 0.84 5.50 13.52
N ILE A 160 1.01 4.31 12.95
CA ILE A 160 2.11 3.40 13.28
C ILE A 160 3.45 3.98 12.81
N ARG A 161 3.47 4.53 11.58
CA ARG A 161 4.66 5.16 11.00
C ARG A 161 5.14 6.35 11.84
N CYS A 162 4.22 7.26 12.21
CA CYS A 162 4.57 8.48 12.94
C CYS A 162 4.70 8.31 14.45
N GLY A 163 4.21 7.20 15.03
CA GLY A 163 4.16 7.04 16.49
C GLY A 163 3.06 7.88 17.16
N GLY A 164 1.96 8.14 16.44
CA GLY A 164 0.82 8.92 16.91
C GLY A 164 -0.19 9.17 15.81
N CYS A 165 -1.43 9.53 16.15
CA CYS A 165 -2.46 9.83 15.17
C CYS A 165 -2.27 11.23 14.58
N PRO A 166 -2.06 11.38 13.25
CA PRO A 166 -1.92 12.70 12.62
C PRO A 166 -3.24 13.28 12.12
N GLU A 167 -4.36 12.56 12.28
CA GLU A 167 -5.66 13.01 11.80
C GLU A 167 -6.24 14.11 12.71
N TYR A 168 -7.00 15.04 12.15
CA TYR A 168 -7.66 16.13 12.90
C TYR A 168 -8.51 15.61 14.06
N LYS A 169 -9.21 14.47 13.86
CA LYS A 169 -9.93 13.73 14.90
C LYS A 169 -9.45 12.29 14.92
N SER A 170 -8.82 11.89 16.02
CA SER A 170 -8.37 10.52 16.20
C SER A 170 -9.55 9.54 16.22
N CYS A 171 -9.32 8.35 15.59
CA CYS A 171 -10.24 7.22 15.70
C CYS A 171 -10.00 6.36 16.96
N GLY A 172 -9.01 6.68 17.78
CA GLY A 172 -8.64 5.91 18.97
C GLY A 172 -7.81 4.65 18.68
N PHE A 173 -7.53 4.33 17.42
CA PHE A 173 -6.78 3.11 17.08
C PHE A 173 -5.37 3.13 17.66
N TYR A 174 -4.61 4.22 17.45
CA TYR A 174 -3.23 4.30 17.92
C TYR A 174 -3.16 4.30 19.45
N GLU A 175 -4.03 5.02 20.10
CA GLU A 175 -4.10 5.09 21.57
C GLU A 175 -4.35 3.71 22.18
N ASN A 176 -5.22 2.91 21.57
CA ASN A 176 -5.48 1.54 22.01
C ASN A 176 -4.30 0.59 21.68
N PHE A 177 -3.67 0.77 20.53
CA PHE A 177 -2.46 0.03 20.15
C PHE A 177 -1.31 0.33 21.12
N ALA A 178 -1.05 1.62 21.39
CA ALA A 178 0.05 2.07 22.26
C ALA A 178 -0.09 1.62 23.73
N LYS A 179 -1.31 1.39 24.23
CA LYS A 179 -1.52 0.83 25.59
C LYS A 179 -0.87 -0.53 25.80
N ASN A 180 -0.65 -1.29 24.74
CA ASN A 180 -0.06 -2.61 24.78
C ASN A 180 1.44 -2.60 24.46
N LEU A 181 2.05 -1.41 24.38
CA LEU A 181 3.47 -1.21 24.09
C LEU A 181 4.19 -0.66 25.30
N SER A 182 5.41 -1.14 25.54
CA SER A 182 6.36 -0.46 26.45
C SER A 182 6.73 0.92 25.88
N PHE A 183 7.27 1.81 26.73
CA PHE A 183 7.76 3.12 26.29
C PHE A 183 8.81 2.99 25.16
N GLU A 184 9.73 2.04 25.27
CA GLU A 184 10.75 1.77 24.25
C GLU A 184 10.14 1.35 22.92
N GLU A 185 9.10 0.49 22.93
CA GLU A 185 8.40 0.07 21.73
C GLU A 185 7.60 1.22 21.07
N GLN A 186 7.13 2.18 21.88
CA GLN A 186 6.42 3.35 21.36
C GLN A 186 7.34 4.31 20.61
N ILE A 187 8.57 4.51 21.07
CA ILE A 187 9.52 5.45 20.44
C ILE A 187 10.32 4.81 19.31
N ASP A 188 10.56 3.49 19.35
CA ASP A 188 11.29 2.77 18.31
C ASP A 188 10.37 2.43 17.13
N MET A 189 10.66 3.02 15.96
CA MET A 189 9.85 2.81 14.76
C MET A 189 9.80 1.34 14.34
N LYS A 190 10.94 0.64 14.35
CA LYS A 190 11.02 -0.77 13.95
C LYS A 190 10.18 -1.64 14.87
N LYS A 191 10.26 -1.44 16.18
CA LYS A 191 9.48 -2.19 17.17
C LYS A 191 7.97 -1.94 16.99
N ARG A 192 7.56 -0.70 16.71
CA ARG A 192 6.14 -0.40 16.37
C ARG A 192 5.66 -1.17 15.14
N TYR A 193 6.47 -1.22 14.07
CA TYR A 193 6.14 -1.97 12.85
C TYR A 193 6.06 -3.46 13.12
N ASP A 194 7.02 -4.02 13.84
CA ASP A 194 7.05 -5.44 14.23
C ASP A 194 5.77 -5.77 15.00
N LYS A 195 5.43 -4.98 16.03
CA LYS A 195 4.24 -5.20 16.85
C LYS A 195 2.93 -5.05 16.09
N TYR A 196 2.84 -4.07 15.20
CA TYR A 196 1.67 -3.93 14.34
C TYR A 196 1.48 -5.15 13.43
N ASN A 197 2.56 -5.65 12.82
CA ASN A 197 2.50 -6.81 11.94
C ASN A 197 2.21 -8.13 12.69
N GLU A 198 2.62 -8.27 13.96
CA GLU A 198 2.21 -9.38 14.84
C GLU A 198 0.68 -9.36 15.10
N LEU A 199 0.12 -8.18 15.33
CA LEU A 199 -1.30 -7.97 15.63
C LEU A 199 -2.17 -7.86 14.37
N ARG A 200 -1.56 -7.61 13.21
CA ARG A 200 -2.21 -7.53 11.92
C ARG A 200 -2.68 -8.90 11.49
N ILE A 201 -3.82 -9.29 12.03
CA ILE A 201 -4.48 -10.49 11.59
C ILE A 201 -5.03 -10.18 10.18
N ASP A 202 -4.58 -10.93 9.21
CA ASP A 202 -5.19 -10.99 7.88
C ASP A 202 -6.55 -11.71 8.02
N LYS A 203 -7.51 -11.01 8.65
CA LYS A 203 -8.92 -11.43 8.70
C LYS A 203 -9.66 -10.88 7.51
#